data_8f6d2ad0b3bef3239a856d4f5afb2785
#
_entry.id   8f6d2ad0b3bef3239a856d4f5afb2785
#
_cell.length_a   1.000
_cell.length_b   1.000
_cell.length_c   1.000
_cell.angle_alpha   90.00
_cell.angle_beta   90.00
_cell.angle_gamma   90.00
#
_symmetry.space_group_name_H-M   'P 1'
#
loop_
_entity.id
_entity.type
_entity.pdbx_description
1 polymer ?
#
loop_
_entity_poly.entity_id
_entity_poly.type
_entity_poly.pdbx_seq_one_letter_code
_entity_poly.pdbx_strand_id
1 'polypeptide(L)'
;MASILLTPYYSKHILEAFNSLWGRTALILFLFVVLACSWSIAPYGMQLGMVGKYFKLIYLPVLAVGFTNPKTRKWCLNGYLFAIFITCVVSILKSIQIIQSFDPGEVFYNHIITGFMTGLGAYLAGLFAFQSKGWLRVLYSLLVLLTSYQVLFINSGRTGYVLYFILMGLLLFQQISFKRAVVGVLLLCGMFTAVYEVSPILQERTSDLIKDIKQLQAHNPNTSIGYRIQFHNYAKSLWLAHPFTGIGTGGFKYSFSLDKPVPAWGDTLNDPHSQYWMTLSEHGLIGMILLILFLGSLFITSMELTETRPVLLGILVAFCIGSVSDTILCYSTAGYLLVVMSALCFGELIEKRTSDTIAESNFDILPDNNSGNPIHA
;
A
#
# COMPACT_ATOMS: atom_id res chain seq x y z
N MET A 1 -11.78 -21.42 9.91
CA MET A 1 -10.91 -20.34 10.45
C MET A 1 -10.93 -20.28 11.98
N ALA A 2 -12.09 -20.20 12.64
CA ALA A 2 -12.14 -20.14 14.12
C ALA A 2 -11.44 -21.30 14.84
N SER A 3 -11.54 -22.54 14.34
CA SER A 3 -10.90 -23.72 14.93
C SER A 3 -9.36 -23.71 14.86
N ILE A 4 -8.78 -23.06 13.86
CA ILE A 4 -7.33 -22.94 13.70
C ILE A 4 -6.76 -21.95 14.71
N LEU A 5 -7.49 -20.86 15.00
CA LEU A 5 -7.11 -19.86 15.99
C LEU A 5 -7.10 -20.38 17.44
N LEU A 6 -7.79 -21.51 17.70
CA LEU A 6 -7.90 -22.12 19.03
C LEU A 6 -6.80 -23.15 19.32
N THR A 7 -5.92 -23.49 18.36
CA THR A 7 -4.80 -24.38 18.67
C THR A 7 -3.70 -23.61 19.40
N PRO A 8 -3.07 -24.22 20.45
CA PRO A 8 -2.05 -23.54 21.27
C PRO A 8 -0.87 -22.95 20.44
N TYR A 9 -0.52 -23.61 19.36
CA TYR A 9 0.52 -23.15 18.43
C TYR A 9 0.17 -21.78 17.80
N TYR A 10 -1.00 -21.66 17.17
CA TYR A 10 -1.38 -20.40 16.50
C TYR A 10 -1.68 -19.28 17.49
N SER A 11 -2.29 -19.58 18.63
CA SER A 11 -2.61 -18.56 19.64
C SER A 11 -1.33 -17.93 20.23
N LYS A 12 -0.28 -18.71 20.48
CA LYS A 12 1.03 -18.19 20.94
C LYS A 12 1.63 -17.24 19.91
N HIS A 13 1.74 -17.66 18.65
CA HIS A 13 2.32 -16.83 17.59
C HIS A 13 1.49 -15.58 17.27
N ILE A 14 0.17 -15.64 17.39
CA ILE A 14 -0.69 -14.46 17.25
C ILE A 14 -0.38 -13.44 18.36
N LEU A 15 -0.26 -13.88 19.61
CA LEU A 15 0.11 -13.00 20.73
C LEU A 15 1.50 -12.40 20.55
N GLU A 16 2.47 -13.18 20.09
CA GLU A 16 3.82 -12.71 19.76
C GLU A 16 3.78 -11.69 18.62
N ALA A 17 2.96 -11.91 17.58
CA ALA A 17 2.79 -10.98 16.49
C ALA A 17 2.14 -9.66 16.94
N PHE A 18 1.13 -9.70 17.82
CA PHE A 18 0.59 -8.49 18.46
C PHE A 18 1.61 -7.77 19.34
N ASN A 19 2.50 -8.48 20.00
CA ASN A 19 3.56 -7.93 20.83
C ASN A 19 4.78 -7.41 20.05
N SER A 20 4.87 -7.68 18.75
CA SER A 20 5.91 -7.12 17.89
C SER A 20 5.75 -5.61 17.72
N LEU A 21 6.81 -4.93 17.27
CA LEU A 21 6.79 -3.48 17.05
C LEU A 21 5.65 -3.08 16.08
N TRP A 22 5.55 -3.76 14.94
CA TRP A 22 4.53 -3.49 13.92
C TRP A 22 3.11 -3.89 14.36
N GLY A 23 2.96 -4.94 15.16
CA GLY A 23 1.66 -5.33 15.72
C GLY A 23 1.15 -4.34 16.76
N ARG A 24 2.02 -3.89 17.68
CA ARG A 24 1.68 -2.87 18.69
C ARG A 24 1.30 -1.54 18.06
N THR A 25 2.07 -1.05 17.09
CA THR A 25 1.79 0.23 16.43
C THR A 25 0.50 0.19 15.61
N ALA A 26 0.22 -0.93 14.93
CA ALA A 26 -1.06 -1.14 14.25
C ALA A 26 -2.25 -1.13 15.23
N LEU A 27 -2.11 -1.84 16.35
CA LEU A 27 -3.15 -1.89 17.39
C LEU A 27 -3.37 -0.52 18.04
N ILE A 28 -2.29 0.20 18.40
CA ILE A 28 -2.37 1.53 19.02
C ILE A 28 -3.05 2.51 18.06
N LEU A 29 -2.68 2.53 16.78
CA LEU A 29 -3.32 3.39 15.79
C LEU A 29 -4.82 3.06 15.68
N PHE A 30 -5.19 1.78 15.61
CA PHE A 30 -6.60 1.37 15.56
C PHE A 30 -7.37 1.79 16.82
N LEU A 31 -6.81 1.53 18.01
CA LEU A 31 -7.45 1.90 19.28
C LEU A 31 -7.61 3.41 19.42
N PHE A 32 -6.67 4.19 18.92
CA PHE A 32 -6.78 5.65 18.90
C PHE A 32 -7.92 6.10 17.98
N VAL A 33 -8.10 5.50 16.79
CA VAL A 33 -9.24 5.77 15.91
C VAL A 33 -10.57 5.44 16.60
N VAL A 34 -10.64 4.35 17.35
CA VAL A 34 -11.84 4.00 18.16
C VAL A 34 -12.05 5.02 19.28
N LEU A 35 -10.99 5.38 20.00
CA LEU A 35 -11.06 6.39 21.07
C LEU A 35 -11.53 7.74 20.53
N ALA A 36 -11.10 8.11 19.31
CA ALA A 36 -11.48 9.37 18.67
C ALA A 36 -12.97 9.46 18.32
N CYS A 37 -13.73 8.38 18.40
CA CYS A 37 -15.19 8.44 18.35
C CYS A 37 -15.79 9.16 19.55
N SER A 38 -15.12 9.19 20.72
CA SER A 38 -15.66 9.78 21.94
C SER A 38 -15.79 11.31 21.89
N TRP A 39 -15.01 11.99 21.05
CA TRP A 39 -15.12 13.43 20.82
C TRP A 39 -15.54 13.79 19.39
N SER A 40 -15.87 12.79 18.56
CA SER A 40 -16.29 13.03 17.19
C SER A 40 -17.65 13.73 17.13
N ILE A 41 -17.73 14.75 16.28
CA ILE A 41 -18.98 15.44 15.97
C ILE A 41 -19.86 14.68 14.96
N ALA A 42 -19.33 13.65 14.33
CA ALA A 42 -20.04 12.88 13.30
C ALA A 42 -21.13 11.97 13.89
N PRO A 43 -22.22 11.70 13.15
CA PRO A 43 -23.19 10.68 13.54
C PRO A 43 -22.55 9.30 13.68
N TYR A 44 -23.07 8.49 14.60
CA TYR A 44 -22.54 7.17 14.94
C TYR A 44 -22.31 6.25 13.73
N GLY A 45 -23.24 6.26 12.74
CA GLY A 45 -23.07 5.46 11.51
C GLY A 45 -21.83 5.84 10.68
N MET A 46 -21.46 7.13 10.63
CA MET A 46 -20.25 7.59 9.94
C MET A 46 -19.00 7.21 10.73
N GLN A 47 -19.05 7.32 12.06
CA GLN A 47 -17.95 6.89 12.95
C GLN A 47 -17.67 5.40 12.76
N LEU A 48 -18.70 4.54 12.84
CA LEU A 48 -18.55 3.08 12.62
C LEU A 48 -18.03 2.75 11.21
N GLY A 49 -18.51 3.46 10.19
CA GLY A 49 -18.01 3.30 8.84
C GLY A 49 -16.50 3.56 8.74
N MET A 50 -15.99 4.59 9.44
CA MET A 50 -14.57 4.91 9.46
C MET A 50 -13.77 3.92 10.32
N VAL A 51 -14.26 3.54 11.51
CA VAL A 51 -13.65 2.47 12.34
C VAL A 51 -13.52 1.18 11.53
N GLY A 52 -14.54 0.81 10.76
CA GLY A 52 -14.52 -0.36 9.88
C GLY A 52 -13.41 -0.30 8.82
N LYS A 53 -13.09 0.90 8.31
CA LYS A 53 -11.96 1.09 7.38
C LYS A 53 -10.61 0.86 8.04
N TYR A 54 -10.43 1.21 9.31
CA TYR A 54 -9.19 0.98 10.06
C TYR A 54 -9.11 -0.41 10.70
N PHE A 55 -10.23 -1.12 10.84
CA PHE A 55 -10.26 -2.45 11.45
C PHE A 55 -9.33 -3.47 10.75
N LYS A 56 -9.03 -3.26 9.48
CA LYS A 56 -8.06 -4.08 8.72
C LYS A 56 -6.67 -4.13 9.36
N LEU A 57 -6.28 -3.13 10.16
CA LEU A 57 -4.99 -3.12 10.86
C LEU A 57 -4.88 -4.28 11.87
N ILE A 58 -6.00 -4.70 12.47
CA ILE A 58 -6.06 -5.84 13.39
C ILE A 58 -5.81 -7.16 12.66
N TYR A 59 -6.11 -7.24 11.36
CA TYR A 59 -5.82 -8.44 10.58
C TYR A 59 -4.32 -8.65 10.33
N LEU A 60 -3.49 -7.59 10.42
CA LEU A 60 -2.06 -7.69 10.13
C LEU A 60 -1.36 -8.78 10.96
N PRO A 61 -1.38 -8.75 12.31
CA PRO A 61 -0.74 -9.79 13.13
C PRO A 61 -1.39 -11.18 12.97
N VAL A 62 -2.70 -11.23 12.77
CA VAL A 62 -3.41 -12.50 12.59
C VAL A 62 -3.04 -13.18 11.26
N LEU A 63 -2.99 -12.41 10.17
CA LEU A 63 -2.63 -12.93 8.85
C LEU A 63 -1.16 -13.31 8.76
N ALA A 64 -0.26 -12.59 9.45
CA ALA A 64 1.18 -12.90 9.43
C ALA A 64 1.47 -14.34 9.86
N VAL A 65 0.74 -14.85 10.86
CA VAL A 65 0.87 -16.25 11.32
C VAL A 65 0.42 -17.24 10.24
N GLY A 66 -0.53 -16.85 9.37
CA GLY A 66 -0.96 -17.69 8.22
C GLY A 66 0.08 -17.76 7.09
N PHE A 67 1.04 -16.85 7.06
CA PHE A 67 2.07 -16.75 6.02
C PHE A 67 3.45 -17.29 6.45
N THR A 68 3.54 -18.07 7.51
CA THR A 68 4.79 -18.74 7.95
C THR A 68 5.33 -19.71 6.90
N ASN A 69 4.47 -20.31 6.07
CA ASN A 69 4.90 -21.24 5.02
C ASN A 69 5.34 -20.48 3.75
N PRO A 70 6.60 -20.66 3.26
CA PRO A 70 7.10 -20.01 2.05
C PRO A 70 6.25 -20.29 0.79
N LYS A 71 5.66 -21.48 0.69
CA LYS A 71 4.78 -21.82 -0.42
C LYS A 71 3.52 -20.95 -0.41
N THR A 72 2.91 -20.74 0.75
CA THR A 72 1.72 -19.88 0.88
C THR A 72 2.04 -18.43 0.48
N ARG A 73 3.20 -17.89 0.89
CA ARG A 73 3.67 -16.56 0.47
C ARG A 73 3.81 -16.45 -1.04
N LYS A 74 4.48 -17.43 -1.67
CA LYS A 74 4.64 -17.47 -3.13
C LYS A 74 3.31 -17.59 -3.87
N TRP A 75 2.39 -18.40 -3.37
CA TRP A 75 1.05 -18.54 -3.96
C TRP A 75 0.24 -17.24 -3.88
N CYS A 76 0.30 -16.53 -2.75
CA CYS A 76 -0.37 -15.26 -2.58
C CYS A 76 0.17 -14.19 -3.56
N LEU A 77 1.50 -14.08 -3.69
CA LEU A 77 2.14 -13.15 -4.63
C LEU A 77 1.80 -13.47 -6.09
N ASN A 78 1.82 -14.75 -6.48
CA ASN A 78 1.41 -15.16 -7.82
C ASN A 78 -0.09 -14.94 -8.06
N GLY A 79 -0.93 -15.16 -7.04
CA GLY A 79 -2.36 -14.85 -7.10
C GLY A 79 -2.62 -13.37 -7.34
N TYR A 80 -1.87 -12.49 -6.67
CA TYR A 80 -1.92 -11.05 -6.94
C TYR A 80 -1.50 -10.72 -8.39
N LEU A 81 -0.38 -11.26 -8.87
CA LEU A 81 0.07 -11.03 -10.25
C LEU A 81 -0.92 -11.58 -11.29
N PHE A 82 -1.57 -12.68 -11.00
CA PHE A 82 -2.64 -13.20 -11.85
C PHE A 82 -3.86 -12.28 -11.89
N ALA A 83 -4.25 -11.73 -10.74
CA ALA A 83 -5.32 -10.72 -10.69
C ALA A 83 -4.94 -9.45 -11.48
N ILE A 84 -3.69 -9.01 -11.42
CA ILE A 84 -3.17 -7.89 -12.21
C ILE A 84 -3.19 -8.23 -13.71
N PHE A 85 -2.82 -9.45 -14.10
CA PHE A 85 -2.94 -9.90 -15.49
C PHE A 85 -4.38 -9.78 -15.99
N ILE A 86 -5.36 -10.28 -15.23
CA ILE A 86 -6.79 -10.15 -15.57
C ILE A 86 -7.19 -8.68 -15.66
N THR A 87 -6.74 -7.84 -14.74
CA THR A 87 -7.00 -6.39 -14.76
C THR A 87 -6.51 -5.74 -16.05
N CYS A 88 -5.30 -6.07 -16.50
CA CYS A 88 -4.75 -5.56 -17.75
C CYS A 88 -5.57 -6.03 -18.96
N VAL A 89 -5.95 -7.31 -18.99
CA VAL A 89 -6.81 -7.85 -20.06
C VAL A 89 -8.16 -7.13 -20.10
N VAL A 90 -8.81 -6.95 -18.95
CA VAL A 90 -10.09 -6.20 -18.88
C VAL A 90 -9.93 -4.75 -19.34
N SER A 91 -8.84 -4.07 -18.93
CA SER A 91 -8.54 -2.71 -19.39
C SER A 91 -8.38 -2.64 -20.91
N ILE A 92 -7.69 -3.61 -21.52
CA ILE A 92 -7.52 -3.70 -22.97
C ILE A 92 -8.87 -3.93 -23.65
N LEU A 93 -9.68 -4.88 -23.17
CA LEU A 93 -11.01 -5.16 -23.73
C LEU A 93 -11.93 -3.93 -23.65
N LYS A 94 -11.81 -3.12 -22.61
CA LYS A 94 -12.50 -1.83 -22.48
C LYS A 94 -11.95 -0.81 -23.48
N SER A 95 -10.63 -0.70 -23.65
CA SER A 95 -10.01 0.27 -24.55
C SER A 95 -10.36 0.03 -26.02
N ILE A 96 -10.56 -1.22 -26.42
CA ILE A 96 -11.01 -1.60 -27.78
C ILE A 96 -12.55 -1.74 -27.90
N GLN A 97 -13.31 -1.27 -26.88
CA GLN A 97 -14.77 -1.22 -26.85
C GLN A 97 -15.49 -2.57 -26.92
N ILE A 98 -14.83 -3.70 -26.67
CA ILE A 98 -15.49 -5.01 -26.48
C ILE A 98 -16.32 -4.99 -25.19
N ILE A 99 -15.78 -4.36 -24.13
CA ILE A 99 -16.52 -4.07 -22.91
C ILE A 99 -16.80 -2.56 -22.89
N GLN A 100 -18.07 -2.18 -22.89
CA GLN A 100 -18.44 -0.76 -22.83
C GLN A 100 -18.00 -0.13 -21.52
N SER A 101 -17.25 0.97 -21.57
CA SER A 101 -16.78 1.72 -20.40
C SER A 101 -16.46 3.17 -20.81
N PHE A 102 -16.75 4.12 -19.92
CA PHE A 102 -16.34 5.52 -20.09
C PHE A 102 -14.84 5.72 -19.81
N ASP A 103 -14.28 4.97 -18.87
CA ASP A 103 -12.84 4.99 -18.55
C ASP A 103 -12.28 3.55 -18.62
N PRO A 104 -11.54 3.21 -19.69
CA PRO A 104 -10.90 1.90 -19.80
C PRO A 104 -9.86 1.61 -18.70
N GLY A 105 -9.30 2.66 -18.11
CA GLY A 105 -8.35 2.57 -17.00
C GLY A 105 -9.00 2.21 -15.67
N GLU A 106 -10.31 2.26 -15.54
CA GLU A 106 -11.05 1.96 -14.32
C GLU A 106 -11.50 0.50 -14.29
N VAL A 107 -10.77 -0.36 -13.56
CA VAL A 107 -11.11 -1.78 -13.36
C VAL A 107 -11.44 -2.10 -11.91
N PHE A 108 -10.67 -1.52 -10.96
CA PHE A 108 -10.98 -1.58 -9.54
C PHE A 108 -12.02 -0.51 -9.17
N TYR A 109 -11.79 0.22 -8.08
CA TYR A 109 -12.71 1.24 -7.61
C TYR A 109 -12.73 2.50 -8.51
N ASN A 110 -11.55 2.92 -8.98
CA ASN A 110 -11.34 4.03 -9.91
C ASN A 110 -9.99 3.87 -10.64
N HIS A 111 -9.69 4.77 -11.59
CA HIS A 111 -8.43 4.74 -12.34
C HIS A 111 -7.19 4.99 -11.45
N ILE A 112 -7.31 5.73 -10.33
CA ILE A 112 -6.20 5.99 -9.41
C ILE A 112 -5.79 4.69 -8.72
N ILE A 113 -6.77 3.96 -8.16
CA ILE A 113 -6.53 2.68 -7.49
C ILE A 113 -6.09 1.62 -8.50
N THR A 114 -6.66 1.62 -9.71
CA THR A 114 -6.21 0.70 -10.78
C THR A 114 -4.75 0.96 -11.13
N GLY A 115 -4.36 2.24 -11.32
CA GLY A 115 -2.96 2.62 -11.57
C GLY A 115 -2.03 2.28 -10.41
N PHE A 116 -2.47 2.45 -9.16
CA PHE A 116 -1.74 2.02 -7.96
C PHE A 116 -1.48 0.50 -7.97
N MET A 117 -2.52 -0.29 -8.19
CA MET A 117 -2.44 -1.76 -8.20
C MET A 117 -1.58 -2.27 -9.36
N THR A 118 -1.77 -1.75 -10.57
CA THR A 118 -1.00 -2.19 -11.75
C THR A 118 0.44 -1.71 -11.73
N GLY A 119 0.72 -0.52 -11.21
CA GLY A 119 2.09 -0.02 -11.00
C GLY A 119 2.88 -0.90 -10.01
N LEU A 120 2.26 -1.29 -8.89
CA LEU A 120 2.85 -2.26 -7.97
C LEU A 120 2.98 -3.65 -8.60
N GLY A 121 2.02 -4.05 -9.44
CA GLY A 121 2.08 -5.30 -10.20
C GLY A 121 3.26 -5.34 -11.17
N ALA A 122 3.54 -4.24 -11.87
CA ALA A 122 4.71 -4.10 -12.74
C ALA A 122 6.02 -4.28 -11.95
N TYR A 123 6.11 -3.63 -10.80
CA TYR A 123 7.27 -3.76 -9.91
C TYR A 123 7.49 -5.20 -9.43
N LEU A 124 6.45 -5.88 -8.91
CA LEU A 124 6.56 -7.26 -8.44
C LEU A 124 6.85 -8.24 -9.57
N ALA A 125 6.23 -8.07 -10.75
CA ALA A 125 6.55 -8.85 -11.93
C ALA A 125 8.02 -8.65 -12.34
N GLY A 126 8.52 -7.43 -12.34
CA GLY A 126 9.92 -7.10 -12.58
C GLY A 126 10.86 -7.77 -11.57
N LEU A 127 10.54 -7.68 -10.28
CA LEU A 127 11.29 -8.34 -9.21
C LEU A 127 11.42 -9.84 -9.46
N PHE A 128 10.32 -10.51 -9.81
CA PHE A 128 10.33 -11.95 -10.09
C PHE A 128 11.00 -12.29 -11.43
N ALA A 129 10.95 -11.41 -12.42
CA ALA A 129 11.70 -11.58 -13.65
C ALA A 129 13.23 -11.61 -13.40
N PHE A 130 13.72 -10.74 -12.50
CA PHE A 130 15.14 -10.77 -12.10
C PHE A 130 15.52 -12.01 -11.31
N GLN A 131 14.63 -12.50 -10.45
CA GLN A 131 14.87 -13.66 -9.58
C GLN A 131 14.67 -15.02 -10.29
N SER A 132 13.93 -15.06 -11.39
CA SER A 132 13.57 -16.28 -12.09
C SER A 132 14.55 -16.61 -13.23
N LYS A 133 14.52 -17.88 -13.71
CA LYS A 133 15.27 -18.36 -14.86
C LYS A 133 14.32 -19.04 -15.87
N GLY A 134 14.82 -19.24 -17.09
CA GLY A 134 14.08 -19.94 -18.14
C GLY A 134 12.73 -19.29 -18.48
N TRP A 135 11.70 -20.09 -18.73
CA TRP A 135 10.39 -19.64 -19.19
C TRP A 135 9.65 -18.74 -18.18
N LEU A 136 9.88 -18.94 -16.87
CA LEU A 136 9.28 -18.08 -15.83
C LEU A 136 9.77 -16.64 -15.92
N ARG A 137 11.06 -16.43 -16.23
CA ARG A 137 11.59 -15.10 -16.50
C ARG A 137 10.87 -14.43 -17.66
N VAL A 138 10.67 -15.18 -18.75
CA VAL A 138 9.95 -14.67 -19.93
C VAL A 138 8.51 -14.30 -19.55
N LEU A 139 7.81 -15.17 -18.81
CA LEU A 139 6.44 -14.93 -18.39
C LEU A 139 6.31 -13.65 -17.55
N TYR A 140 7.17 -13.48 -16.53
CA TYR A 140 7.13 -12.25 -15.71
C TYR A 140 7.56 -11.02 -16.51
N SER A 141 8.51 -11.12 -17.45
CA SER A 141 8.87 -10.01 -18.34
C SER A 141 7.72 -9.60 -19.25
N LEU A 142 6.98 -10.55 -19.80
CA LEU A 142 5.75 -10.26 -20.57
C LEU A 142 4.69 -9.58 -19.70
N LEU A 143 4.56 -9.97 -18.44
CA LEU A 143 3.65 -9.31 -17.50
C LEU A 143 4.10 -7.86 -17.20
N VAL A 144 5.41 -7.59 -17.10
CA VAL A 144 5.94 -6.22 -17.00
C VAL A 144 5.53 -5.41 -18.22
N LEU A 145 5.70 -5.93 -19.43
CA LEU A 145 5.31 -5.24 -20.66
C LEU A 145 3.80 -4.96 -20.71
N LEU A 146 2.98 -5.93 -20.31
CA LEU A 146 1.53 -5.81 -20.29
C LEU A 146 1.06 -4.77 -19.28
N THR A 147 1.60 -4.78 -18.05
CA THR A 147 1.29 -3.80 -17.01
C THR A 147 1.79 -2.40 -17.39
N SER A 148 2.98 -2.31 -18.01
CA SER A 148 3.50 -1.04 -18.54
C SER A 148 2.58 -0.47 -19.62
N TYR A 149 2.10 -1.31 -20.53
CA TYR A 149 1.14 -0.89 -21.54
C TYR A 149 -0.16 -0.37 -20.91
N GLN A 150 -0.72 -1.09 -19.94
CA GLN A 150 -1.93 -0.67 -19.23
C GLN A 150 -1.72 0.68 -18.52
N VAL A 151 -0.62 0.87 -17.80
CA VAL A 151 -0.34 2.13 -17.08
C VAL A 151 -0.09 3.27 -18.05
N LEU A 152 0.69 3.08 -19.11
CA LEU A 152 1.18 4.19 -19.94
C LEU A 152 0.25 4.54 -21.12
N PHE A 153 -0.63 3.62 -21.57
CA PHE A 153 -1.46 3.79 -22.75
C PHE A 153 -2.97 3.67 -22.50
N ILE A 154 -3.39 3.18 -21.32
CA ILE A 154 -4.81 3.00 -21.03
C ILE A 154 -5.23 3.73 -19.75
N ASN A 155 -4.41 3.70 -18.69
CA ASN A 155 -4.77 4.31 -17.42
C ASN A 155 -4.79 5.84 -17.54
N SER A 156 -5.86 6.47 -17.03
CA SER A 156 -6.01 7.92 -17.02
C SER A 156 -5.50 8.59 -15.74
N GLY A 157 -5.06 7.79 -14.73
CA GLY A 157 -4.67 8.27 -13.41
C GLY A 157 -3.21 8.76 -13.35
N ARG A 158 -3.01 10.07 -13.18
CA ARG A 158 -1.67 10.70 -13.05
C ARG A 158 -0.82 10.07 -11.94
N THR A 159 -1.43 9.71 -10.82
CA THR A 159 -0.76 9.03 -9.70
C THR A 159 -0.16 7.69 -10.11
N GLY A 160 -0.84 6.95 -11.00
CA GLY A 160 -0.35 5.68 -11.54
C GLY A 160 0.97 5.82 -12.28
N TYR A 161 1.15 6.87 -13.09
CA TYR A 161 2.40 7.15 -13.80
C TYR A 161 3.55 7.42 -12.84
N VAL A 162 3.34 8.35 -11.89
CA VAL A 162 4.35 8.71 -10.89
C VAL A 162 4.78 7.48 -10.09
N LEU A 163 3.80 6.71 -9.63
CA LEU A 163 4.06 5.50 -8.86
C LEU A 163 4.83 4.45 -9.68
N TYR A 164 4.42 4.22 -10.93
CA TYR A 164 5.08 3.27 -11.82
C TYR A 164 6.57 3.62 -12.00
N PHE A 165 6.90 4.87 -12.32
CA PHE A 165 8.29 5.28 -12.51
C PHE A 165 9.14 5.18 -11.24
N ILE A 166 8.58 5.58 -10.09
CA ILE A 166 9.29 5.48 -8.82
C ILE A 166 9.53 4.01 -8.45
N LEU A 167 8.55 3.15 -8.62
CA LEU A 167 8.69 1.71 -8.32
C LEU A 167 9.64 1.02 -9.29
N MET A 168 9.62 1.35 -10.58
CA MET A 168 10.60 0.81 -11.54
C MET A 168 12.01 1.31 -11.24
N GLY A 169 12.18 2.57 -10.84
CA GLY A 169 13.45 3.09 -10.34
C GLY A 169 13.93 2.34 -9.08
N LEU A 170 13.04 2.13 -8.10
CA LEU A 170 13.33 1.34 -6.90
C LEU A 170 13.78 -0.09 -7.26
N LEU A 171 13.09 -0.74 -8.20
CA LEU A 171 13.45 -2.08 -8.69
C LEU A 171 14.88 -2.10 -9.21
N LEU A 172 15.28 -1.13 -10.03
CA LEU A 172 16.63 -1.04 -10.57
C LEU A 172 17.67 -0.91 -9.46
N PHE A 173 17.45 -0.02 -8.48
CA PHE A 173 18.37 0.14 -7.35
C PHE A 173 18.46 -1.11 -6.46
N GLN A 174 17.42 -1.92 -6.40
CA GLN A 174 17.41 -3.17 -5.63
C GLN A 174 18.07 -4.34 -6.34
N GLN A 175 18.02 -4.39 -7.69
CA GLN A 175 18.40 -5.59 -8.44
C GLN A 175 19.74 -5.48 -9.16
N ILE A 176 20.24 -4.26 -9.40
CA ILE A 176 21.49 -4.05 -10.14
C ILE A 176 22.41 -3.07 -9.41
N SER A 177 23.70 -3.02 -9.78
CA SER A 177 24.66 -2.12 -9.14
C SER A 177 24.28 -0.65 -9.33
N PHE A 178 24.62 0.19 -8.36
CA PHE A 178 24.24 1.61 -8.32
C PHE A 178 24.51 2.35 -9.66
N LYS A 179 25.71 2.20 -10.23
CA LYS A 179 26.06 2.85 -11.52
C LYS A 179 25.12 2.41 -12.65
N ARG A 180 24.80 1.11 -12.74
CA ARG A 180 23.87 0.59 -13.76
C ARG A 180 22.44 1.02 -13.48
N ALA A 181 22.04 1.12 -12.22
CA ALA A 181 20.72 1.60 -11.82
C ALA A 181 20.51 3.05 -12.24
N VAL A 182 21.50 3.93 -12.03
CA VAL A 182 21.45 5.32 -12.51
C VAL A 182 21.27 5.39 -14.03
N VAL A 183 22.06 4.62 -14.79
CA VAL A 183 21.87 4.53 -16.25
C VAL A 183 20.48 4.01 -16.60
N GLY A 184 20.00 2.97 -15.91
CA GLY A 184 18.64 2.43 -16.09
C GLY A 184 17.55 3.47 -15.83
N VAL A 185 17.68 4.29 -14.80
CA VAL A 185 16.75 5.40 -14.52
C VAL A 185 16.78 6.45 -15.61
N LEU A 186 17.97 6.83 -16.11
CA LEU A 186 18.08 7.75 -17.25
C LEU A 186 17.40 7.18 -18.51
N LEU A 187 17.56 5.87 -18.77
CA LEU A 187 16.87 5.19 -19.86
C LEU A 187 15.34 5.16 -19.66
N LEU A 188 14.87 4.96 -18.42
CA LEU A 188 13.44 5.06 -18.09
C LEU A 188 12.90 6.47 -18.36
N CYS A 189 13.66 7.52 -18.02
CA CYS A 189 13.28 8.91 -18.33
C CYS A 189 13.23 9.15 -19.85
N GLY A 190 14.22 8.65 -20.59
CA GLY A 190 14.22 8.72 -22.06
C GLY A 190 13.05 7.94 -22.69
N MET A 191 12.75 6.75 -22.16
CA MET A 191 11.59 5.95 -22.58
C MET A 191 10.28 6.70 -22.30
N PHE A 192 10.17 7.40 -21.16
CA PHE A 192 8.98 8.20 -20.85
C PHE A 192 8.76 9.30 -21.91
N THR A 193 9.81 9.99 -22.31
CA THR A 193 9.74 10.99 -23.38
C THR A 193 9.26 10.37 -24.69
N ALA A 194 9.82 9.21 -25.06
CA ALA A 194 9.40 8.50 -26.27
C ALA A 194 7.94 8.02 -26.20
N VAL A 195 7.51 7.51 -25.03
CA VAL A 195 6.11 7.09 -24.82
C VAL A 195 5.18 8.31 -24.84
N TYR A 196 5.60 9.45 -24.32
CA TYR A 196 4.81 10.68 -24.40
C TYR A 196 4.47 11.06 -25.83
N GLU A 197 5.43 10.94 -26.78
CA GLU A 197 5.20 11.27 -28.20
C GLU A 197 4.17 10.35 -28.87
N VAL A 198 3.99 9.11 -28.39
CA VAL A 198 3.11 8.09 -29.02
C VAL A 198 1.87 7.75 -28.21
N SER A 199 1.73 8.21 -26.97
CA SER A 199 0.58 7.93 -26.12
C SER A 199 -0.40 9.11 -26.08
N PRO A 200 -1.55 9.04 -26.76
CA PRO A 200 -2.54 10.11 -26.77
C PRO A 200 -3.05 10.43 -25.36
N ILE A 201 -3.27 9.40 -24.53
CA ILE A 201 -3.76 9.59 -23.15
C ILE A 201 -2.76 10.33 -22.28
N LEU A 202 -1.47 10.04 -22.44
CA LEU A 202 -0.42 10.72 -21.67
C LEU A 202 -0.28 12.19 -22.09
N GLN A 203 -0.40 12.47 -23.39
CA GLN A 203 -0.43 13.85 -23.92
C GLN A 203 -1.65 14.62 -23.41
N GLU A 204 -2.84 14.01 -23.46
CA GLU A 204 -4.07 14.59 -22.95
C GLU A 204 -3.96 14.92 -21.46
N ARG A 205 -3.52 13.96 -20.62
CA ARG A 205 -3.37 14.15 -19.16
C ARG A 205 -2.31 15.18 -18.78
N THR A 206 -1.24 15.29 -19.58
CA THR A 206 -0.22 16.34 -19.41
C THR A 206 -0.77 17.71 -19.82
N SER A 207 -1.49 17.78 -20.93
CA SER A 207 -2.18 18.99 -21.37
C SER A 207 -3.22 19.47 -20.33
N ASP A 208 -4.01 18.54 -19.77
CA ASP A 208 -4.95 18.84 -18.71
C ASP A 208 -4.26 19.37 -17.44
N LEU A 209 -3.11 18.79 -17.08
CA LEU A 209 -2.32 19.29 -15.97
C LEU A 209 -1.89 20.77 -16.19
N ILE A 210 -1.40 21.08 -17.40
CA ILE A 210 -0.99 22.44 -17.74
C ILE A 210 -2.19 23.39 -17.75
N LYS A 211 -3.34 22.96 -18.28
CA LYS A 211 -4.59 23.73 -18.25
C LYS A 211 -5.05 23.99 -16.81
N ASP A 212 -5.06 22.96 -15.96
CA ASP A 212 -5.43 23.06 -14.55
C ASP A 212 -4.57 24.11 -13.83
N ILE A 213 -3.23 24.08 -14.05
CA ILE A 213 -2.30 25.06 -13.45
C ILE A 213 -2.58 26.48 -13.95
N LYS A 214 -2.80 26.67 -15.27
CA LYS A 214 -3.13 27.98 -15.86
C LYS A 214 -4.45 28.53 -15.30
N GLN A 215 -5.47 27.69 -15.18
CA GLN A 215 -6.76 28.10 -14.63
C GLN A 215 -6.63 28.48 -13.15
N LEU A 216 -5.84 27.73 -12.39
CA LEU A 216 -5.56 28.05 -10.98
C LEU A 216 -4.86 29.41 -10.84
N GLN A 217 -3.88 29.71 -11.72
CA GLN A 217 -3.23 31.02 -11.78
C GLN A 217 -4.20 32.16 -12.15
N ALA A 218 -5.20 31.85 -12.98
CA ALA A 218 -6.28 32.77 -13.34
C ALA A 218 -7.40 32.84 -12.27
N HIS A 219 -7.15 32.36 -11.05
CA HIS A 219 -8.10 32.31 -9.93
C HIS A 219 -9.39 31.49 -10.19
N ASN A 220 -9.33 30.55 -11.14
CA ASN A 220 -10.40 29.57 -11.32
C ASN A 220 -10.03 28.23 -10.69
N PRO A 221 -10.55 27.90 -9.48
CA PRO A 221 -10.22 26.66 -8.78
C PRO A 221 -11.07 25.47 -9.20
N ASN A 222 -11.97 25.62 -10.19
CA ASN A 222 -12.90 24.56 -10.62
C ASN A 222 -12.23 23.59 -11.62
N THR A 223 -11.11 23.01 -11.23
CA THR A 223 -10.33 22.03 -11.99
C THR A 223 -10.01 20.82 -11.13
N SER A 224 -9.52 19.74 -11.71
CA SER A 224 -9.17 18.52 -10.97
C SER A 224 -8.13 18.79 -9.87
N ILE A 225 -7.11 19.60 -10.14
CA ILE A 225 -6.10 19.99 -9.14
C ILE A 225 -6.69 21.03 -8.19
N GLY A 226 -7.43 22.00 -8.70
CA GLY A 226 -8.02 23.04 -7.89
C GLY A 226 -9.01 22.52 -6.85
N TYR A 227 -9.83 21.52 -7.20
CA TYR A 227 -10.70 20.84 -6.23
C TYR A 227 -9.90 20.16 -5.11
N ARG A 228 -8.81 19.45 -5.43
CA ARG A 228 -7.97 18.82 -4.41
C ARG A 228 -7.35 19.85 -3.47
N ILE A 229 -6.89 20.99 -4.00
CA ILE A 229 -6.37 22.09 -3.18
C ILE A 229 -7.47 22.63 -2.23
N GLN A 230 -8.70 22.79 -2.73
CA GLN A 230 -9.82 23.22 -1.89
C GLN A 230 -10.14 22.19 -0.80
N PHE A 231 -10.15 20.89 -1.12
CA PHE A 231 -10.36 19.81 -0.14
C PHE A 231 -9.24 19.78 0.92
N HIS A 232 -7.98 19.95 0.50
CA HIS A 232 -6.84 20.02 1.41
C HIS A 232 -6.90 21.27 2.30
N ASN A 233 -7.28 22.43 1.75
CA ASN A 233 -7.44 23.66 2.52
C ASN A 233 -8.55 23.54 3.57
N TYR A 234 -9.66 22.89 3.21
CA TYR A 234 -10.73 22.61 4.17
C TYR A 234 -10.26 21.62 5.25
N ALA A 235 -9.61 20.53 4.90
CA ALA A 235 -9.02 19.60 5.87
C ALA A 235 -8.01 20.31 6.80
N LYS A 236 -7.21 21.22 6.23
CA LYS A 236 -6.28 22.07 6.99
C LYS A 236 -7.01 22.99 7.98
N SER A 237 -8.13 23.62 7.60
CA SER A 237 -8.89 24.47 8.52
C SER A 237 -9.47 23.68 9.71
N LEU A 238 -9.97 22.47 9.46
CA LEU A 238 -10.43 21.56 10.52
C LEU A 238 -9.29 21.16 11.46
N TRP A 239 -8.11 20.83 10.90
CA TRP A 239 -6.92 20.53 11.71
C TRP A 239 -6.47 21.72 12.55
N LEU A 240 -6.42 22.92 11.99
CA LEU A 240 -6.00 24.13 12.74
C LEU A 240 -6.97 24.48 13.88
N ALA A 241 -8.25 24.14 13.74
CA ALA A 241 -9.23 24.30 14.84
C ALA A 241 -8.99 23.29 15.97
N HIS A 242 -8.50 22.08 15.67
CA HIS A 242 -8.24 21.01 16.63
C HIS A 242 -6.89 20.34 16.38
N PRO A 243 -5.74 21.02 16.61
CA PRO A 243 -4.44 20.59 16.08
C PRO A 243 -3.92 19.29 16.66
N PHE A 244 -4.22 18.95 17.91
CA PHE A 244 -3.68 17.75 18.56
C PHE A 244 -4.52 16.50 18.34
N THR A 245 -5.84 16.61 18.49
CA THR A 245 -6.76 15.44 18.49
C THR A 245 -7.61 15.33 17.23
N GLY A 246 -7.64 16.38 16.39
CA GLY A 246 -8.58 16.47 15.27
C GLY A 246 -10.03 16.59 15.73
N ILE A 247 -10.95 16.57 14.78
CA ILE A 247 -12.40 16.67 15.00
C ILE A 247 -13.09 15.34 15.33
N GLY A 248 -12.30 14.26 15.44
CA GLY A 248 -12.79 12.90 15.73
C GLY A 248 -13.10 12.07 14.48
N THR A 249 -13.22 10.77 14.70
CA THR A 249 -13.39 9.76 13.66
C THR A 249 -14.68 9.95 12.85
N GLY A 250 -14.57 9.99 11.51
CA GLY A 250 -15.70 10.24 10.60
C GLY A 250 -16.09 11.72 10.48
N GLY A 251 -15.38 12.60 11.19
CA GLY A 251 -15.68 14.03 11.28
C GLY A 251 -15.51 14.79 9.98
N PHE A 252 -14.49 14.45 9.17
CA PHE A 252 -14.24 15.15 7.89
C PHE A 252 -15.45 15.12 6.97
N LYS A 253 -15.95 13.94 6.66
CA LYS A 253 -17.11 13.77 5.77
C LYS A 253 -18.35 14.53 6.31
N TYR A 254 -18.60 14.44 7.59
CA TYR A 254 -19.74 15.09 8.24
C TYR A 254 -19.64 16.61 8.15
N SER A 255 -18.52 17.20 8.59
CA SER A 255 -18.29 18.63 8.52
C SER A 255 -18.35 19.15 7.08
N PHE A 256 -17.74 18.44 6.13
CA PHE A 256 -17.77 18.83 4.73
C PHE A 256 -19.20 18.88 4.15
N SER A 257 -20.06 17.94 4.55
CA SER A 257 -21.46 17.91 4.12
C SER A 257 -22.31 19.03 4.72
N LEU A 258 -21.97 19.49 5.94
CA LEU A 258 -22.64 20.61 6.61
C LEU A 258 -22.20 21.96 6.04
N ASP A 259 -20.89 22.18 5.99
CA ASP A 259 -20.29 23.47 5.64
C ASP A 259 -20.30 23.74 4.14
N LYS A 260 -20.37 22.68 3.31
CA LYS A 260 -20.34 22.71 1.83
C LYS A 260 -19.30 23.69 1.27
N PRO A 261 -18.01 23.61 1.71
CA PRO A 261 -16.98 24.58 1.34
C PRO A 261 -16.70 24.56 -0.18
N VAL A 262 -17.03 23.46 -0.85
CA VAL A 262 -17.01 23.30 -2.29
C VAL A 262 -18.40 22.80 -2.72
N PRO A 263 -19.33 23.69 -3.09
CA PRO A 263 -20.74 23.35 -3.30
C PRO A 263 -20.95 22.23 -4.33
N ALA A 264 -20.12 22.16 -5.39
CA ALA A 264 -20.19 21.10 -6.39
C ALA A 264 -19.98 19.69 -5.84
N TRP A 265 -19.38 19.55 -4.65
CA TRP A 265 -19.02 18.29 -4.01
C TRP A 265 -19.66 18.10 -2.62
N GLY A 266 -20.53 19.01 -2.20
CA GLY A 266 -21.04 19.12 -0.83
C GLY A 266 -21.56 17.83 -0.22
N ASP A 267 -22.32 17.02 -0.97
CA ASP A 267 -22.92 15.79 -0.45
C ASP A 267 -22.24 14.51 -0.94
N THR A 268 -21.29 14.63 -1.85
CA THR A 268 -20.67 13.46 -2.52
C THR A 268 -19.25 13.17 -2.08
N LEU A 269 -18.53 14.18 -1.54
CA LEU A 269 -17.15 14.00 -1.11
C LEU A 269 -17.08 13.19 0.19
N ASN A 270 -16.30 12.11 0.17
CA ASN A 270 -16.12 11.24 1.33
C ASN A 270 -14.81 11.49 2.09
N ASP A 271 -13.80 12.07 1.43
CA ASP A 271 -12.46 12.25 1.98
C ASP A 271 -11.69 13.33 1.20
N PRO A 272 -10.61 13.90 1.75
CA PRO A 272 -9.87 15.01 1.14
C PRO A 272 -8.95 14.60 -0.02
N HIS A 273 -9.04 13.39 -0.54
CA HIS A 273 -8.08 12.81 -1.51
C HIS A 273 -6.61 12.92 -1.06
N SER A 274 -6.36 12.72 0.23
CA SER A 274 -5.04 12.55 0.82
C SER A 274 -5.16 11.88 2.17
N GLN A 275 -4.47 10.76 2.36
CA GLN A 275 -4.43 10.05 3.65
C GLN A 275 -3.88 10.93 4.76
N TYR A 276 -2.90 11.76 4.44
CA TYR A 276 -2.26 12.64 5.43
C TYR A 276 -3.22 13.74 5.91
N TRP A 277 -3.91 14.41 4.99
CA TRP A 277 -4.91 15.42 5.35
C TRP A 277 -6.12 14.81 6.04
N MET A 278 -6.53 13.61 5.65
CA MET A 278 -7.59 12.87 6.34
C MET A 278 -7.20 12.59 7.80
N THR A 279 -5.97 12.09 8.01
CA THR A 279 -5.48 11.79 9.36
C THR A 279 -5.34 13.07 10.21
N LEU A 280 -4.81 14.15 9.65
CA LEU A 280 -4.68 15.43 10.38
C LEU A 280 -6.03 16.03 10.76
N SER A 281 -6.98 16.03 9.84
CA SER A 281 -8.31 16.62 10.12
C SER A 281 -9.10 15.82 11.16
N GLU A 282 -9.12 14.49 11.06
CA GLU A 282 -9.90 13.63 11.96
C GLU A 282 -9.18 13.31 13.28
N HIS A 283 -7.84 13.13 13.24
CA HIS A 283 -7.07 12.58 14.35
C HIS A 283 -5.94 13.50 14.85
N GLY A 284 -5.76 14.66 14.23
CA GLY A 284 -4.77 15.67 14.61
C GLY A 284 -3.32 15.19 14.50
N LEU A 285 -2.42 15.90 15.20
CA LEU A 285 -0.99 15.53 15.26
C LEU A 285 -0.77 14.18 15.92
N ILE A 286 -1.57 13.82 16.94
CA ILE A 286 -1.44 12.52 17.61
C ILE A 286 -1.69 11.40 16.60
N GLY A 287 -2.78 11.47 15.83
CA GLY A 287 -3.07 10.48 14.79
C GLY A 287 -2.00 10.42 13.71
N MET A 288 -1.46 11.58 13.30
CA MET A 288 -0.37 11.63 12.32
C MET A 288 0.91 10.97 12.85
N ILE A 289 1.28 11.24 14.08
CA ILE A 289 2.45 10.59 14.73
C ILE A 289 2.23 9.07 14.80
N LEU A 290 1.04 8.62 15.19
CA LEU A 290 0.72 7.18 15.23
C LEU A 290 0.77 6.53 13.84
N LEU A 291 0.30 7.20 12.79
CA LEU A 291 0.42 6.73 11.42
C LEU A 291 1.89 6.62 10.99
N ILE A 292 2.70 7.64 11.30
CA ILE A 292 4.15 7.63 11.01
C ILE A 292 4.85 6.52 11.79
N LEU A 293 4.53 6.33 13.06
CA LEU A 293 5.08 5.25 13.87
C LEU A 293 4.69 3.87 13.33
N PHE A 294 3.45 3.71 12.87
CA PHE A 294 3.01 2.47 12.24
C PHE A 294 3.81 2.20 10.95
N LEU A 295 3.84 3.14 10.00
CA LEU A 295 4.59 2.96 8.74
C LEU A 295 6.09 2.81 8.99
N GLY A 296 6.64 3.58 9.93
CA GLY A 296 8.04 3.48 10.37
C GLY A 296 8.36 2.11 10.97
N SER A 297 7.45 1.53 11.76
CA SER A 297 7.61 0.19 12.30
C SER A 297 7.69 -0.89 11.21
N LEU A 298 6.85 -0.78 10.17
CA LEU A 298 6.91 -1.68 9.02
C LEU A 298 8.24 -1.53 8.28
N PHE A 299 8.71 -0.28 8.10
CA PHE A 299 9.98 0.00 7.45
C PHE A 299 11.17 -0.54 8.27
N ILE A 300 11.22 -0.29 9.59
CA ILE A 300 12.28 -0.79 10.48
C ILE A 300 12.31 -2.32 10.45
N THR A 301 11.14 -2.96 10.60
CA THR A 301 11.04 -4.43 10.58
C THR A 301 11.43 -5.00 9.20
N SER A 302 11.29 -4.23 8.10
CA SER A 302 11.76 -4.68 6.79
C SER A 302 13.26 -4.95 6.74
N MET A 303 14.05 -4.35 7.63
CA MET A 303 15.50 -4.58 7.71
C MET A 303 15.86 -6.00 8.20
N GLU A 304 14.96 -6.65 8.94
CA GLU A 304 15.13 -8.02 9.42
C GLU A 304 14.77 -9.08 8.35
N LEU A 305 14.07 -8.66 7.28
CA LEU A 305 13.68 -9.53 6.18
C LEU A 305 14.84 -9.76 5.20
N THR A 306 14.85 -10.93 4.58
CA THR A 306 15.82 -11.28 3.52
C THR A 306 15.13 -11.48 2.18
N GLU A 307 14.20 -12.44 2.09
CA GLU A 307 13.53 -12.80 0.84
C GLU A 307 12.44 -11.80 0.45
N THR A 308 11.60 -11.43 1.41
CA THR A 308 10.42 -10.59 1.17
C THR A 308 10.67 -9.09 1.39
N ARG A 309 11.89 -8.70 1.80
CA ARG A 309 12.26 -7.28 1.99
C ARG A 309 11.96 -6.40 0.77
N PRO A 310 12.34 -6.77 -0.47
CA PRO A 310 12.01 -5.95 -1.63
C PRO A 310 10.50 -5.76 -1.82
N VAL A 311 9.71 -6.82 -1.56
CA VAL A 311 8.25 -6.77 -1.64
C VAL A 311 7.68 -5.75 -0.67
N LEU A 312 8.10 -5.81 0.61
CA LEU A 312 7.64 -4.87 1.64
C LEU A 312 8.04 -3.43 1.34
N LEU A 313 9.27 -3.21 0.88
CA LEU A 313 9.71 -1.86 0.49
C LEU A 313 8.90 -1.32 -0.70
N GLY A 314 8.59 -2.15 -1.69
CA GLY A 314 7.76 -1.74 -2.83
C GLY A 314 6.36 -1.31 -2.40
N ILE A 315 5.69 -2.09 -1.54
CA ILE A 315 4.35 -1.73 -1.06
C ILE A 315 4.36 -0.49 -0.16
N LEU A 316 5.38 -0.31 0.69
CA LEU A 316 5.51 0.86 1.55
C LEU A 316 5.72 2.14 0.74
N VAL A 317 6.62 2.10 -0.26
CA VAL A 317 6.85 3.24 -1.16
C VAL A 317 5.57 3.55 -1.94
N ALA A 318 4.90 2.52 -2.49
CA ALA A 318 3.64 2.69 -3.19
C ALA A 318 2.58 3.35 -2.30
N PHE A 319 2.43 2.85 -1.07
CA PHE A 319 1.47 3.36 -0.11
C PHE A 319 1.76 4.82 0.28
N CYS A 320 3.00 5.15 0.64
CA CYS A 320 3.38 6.51 1.05
C CYS A 320 3.14 7.53 -0.07
N ILE A 321 3.49 7.19 -1.32
CA ILE A 321 3.30 8.07 -2.47
C ILE A 321 1.83 8.18 -2.84
N GLY A 322 1.11 7.06 -2.94
CA GLY A 322 -0.31 7.05 -3.22
C GLY A 322 -1.13 7.83 -2.20
N SER A 323 -0.72 7.81 -0.93
CA SER A 323 -1.34 8.53 0.19
C SER A 323 -1.24 10.05 0.10
N VAL A 324 -0.36 10.59 -0.74
CA VAL A 324 -0.31 12.04 -1.02
C VAL A 324 -1.53 12.48 -1.84
N SER A 325 -1.94 11.66 -2.79
CA SER A 325 -2.95 11.98 -3.80
C SER A 325 -4.30 11.31 -3.59
N ASP A 326 -4.40 10.38 -2.63
CA ASP A 326 -5.67 9.72 -2.27
C ASP A 326 -5.63 9.13 -0.86
N THR A 327 -6.79 8.75 -0.33
CA THR A 327 -6.95 8.20 1.03
C THR A 327 -6.79 6.68 1.01
N ILE A 328 -5.57 6.23 0.64
CA ILE A 328 -5.24 4.84 0.26
C ILE A 328 -5.59 3.82 1.36
N LEU A 329 -5.34 4.14 2.64
CA LEU A 329 -5.66 3.25 3.76
C LEU A 329 -7.17 3.01 3.88
N CYS A 330 -8.00 3.98 3.52
CA CYS A 330 -9.44 3.88 3.66
C CYS A 330 -10.12 3.07 2.55
N TYR A 331 -9.43 2.83 1.41
CA TYR A 331 -9.96 1.95 0.37
C TYR A 331 -9.87 0.48 0.76
N SER A 332 -10.90 -0.30 0.38
CA SER A 332 -10.90 -1.74 0.64
C SER A 332 -9.80 -2.46 -0.14
N THR A 333 -9.59 -2.11 -1.41
CA THR A 333 -8.57 -2.74 -2.27
C THR A 333 -7.14 -2.43 -1.79
N ALA A 334 -6.72 -1.17 -1.86
CA ALA A 334 -5.34 -0.77 -1.59
C ALA A 334 -4.99 -0.86 -0.09
N GLY A 335 -5.93 -0.56 0.81
CA GLY A 335 -5.71 -0.68 2.25
C GLY A 335 -5.55 -2.14 2.71
N TYR A 336 -6.37 -3.07 2.19
CA TYR A 336 -6.16 -4.49 2.46
C TYR A 336 -4.89 -5.02 1.80
N LEU A 337 -4.50 -4.50 0.62
CA LEU A 337 -3.25 -4.89 -0.02
C LEU A 337 -2.04 -4.56 0.86
N LEU A 338 -1.97 -3.36 1.47
CA LEU A 338 -0.92 -3.01 2.44
C LEU A 338 -0.86 -4.05 3.56
N VAL A 339 -2.01 -4.36 4.18
CA VAL A 339 -2.09 -5.28 5.33
C VAL A 339 -1.69 -6.70 4.93
N VAL A 340 -2.23 -7.23 3.83
CA VAL A 340 -1.95 -8.60 3.38
C VAL A 340 -0.50 -8.77 2.94
N MET A 341 0.05 -7.81 2.18
CA MET A 341 1.44 -7.87 1.73
C MET A 341 2.43 -7.70 2.89
N SER A 342 2.13 -6.83 3.86
CA SER A 342 2.95 -6.69 5.06
C SER A 342 2.88 -7.97 5.92
N ALA A 343 1.70 -8.54 6.12
CA ALA A 343 1.50 -9.79 6.83
C ALA A 343 2.26 -10.96 6.17
N LEU A 344 2.19 -11.04 4.84
CA LEU A 344 2.94 -12.02 4.04
C LEU A 344 4.45 -11.90 4.31
N CYS A 345 4.98 -10.68 4.29
CA CYS A 345 6.40 -10.45 4.55
C CYS A 345 6.79 -10.82 5.98
N PHE A 346 5.96 -10.45 6.97
CA PHE A 346 6.24 -10.76 8.38
C PHE A 346 6.07 -12.24 8.73
N GLY A 347 5.35 -13.00 7.93
CA GLY A 347 5.35 -14.47 8.01
C GLY A 347 6.75 -15.07 7.88
N GLU A 348 7.68 -14.43 7.13
CA GLU A 348 9.09 -14.82 7.06
C GLU A 348 9.79 -14.70 8.42
N LEU A 349 9.51 -13.66 9.19
CA LEU A 349 10.12 -13.47 10.53
C LEU A 349 9.63 -14.52 11.53
N ILE A 350 8.33 -14.83 11.49
CA ILE A 350 7.74 -15.83 12.37
C ILE A 350 8.32 -17.21 12.05
N GLU A 351 8.46 -17.55 10.77
CA GLU A 351 9.10 -18.78 10.30
C GLU A 351 10.53 -18.89 10.84
N LYS A 352 11.37 -17.86 10.68
CA LYS A 352 12.75 -17.85 11.15
C LYS A 352 12.84 -18.08 12.66
N ARG A 353 12.09 -17.31 13.45
CA ARG A 353 12.07 -17.45 14.93
C ARG A 353 11.65 -18.85 15.37
N THR A 354 10.67 -19.45 14.70
CA THR A 354 10.24 -20.82 15.00
C THR A 354 11.34 -21.84 14.70
N SER A 355 12.05 -21.67 13.59
CA SER A 355 13.15 -22.55 13.20
C SER A 355 14.33 -22.45 14.18
N ASP A 356 14.69 -21.24 14.62
CA ASP A 356 15.75 -21.01 15.57
C ASP A 356 15.43 -21.63 16.95
N THR A 357 14.20 -21.50 17.44
CA THR A 357 13.75 -22.11 18.70
C THR A 357 13.82 -23.64 18.66
N ILE A 358 13.46 -24.26 17.51
CA ILE A 358 13.56 -25.71 17.34
C ILE A 358 15.03 -26.16 17.31
N ALA A 359 15.90 -25.39 16.65
CA ALA A 359 17.34 -25.70 16.60
C ALA A 359 17.99 -25.64 17.99
N GLU A 360 17.67 -24.62 18.79
CA GLU A 360 18.15 -24.49 20.18
C GLU A 360 17.65 -25.64 21.06
N SER A 361 16.36 -26.00 20.98
CA SER A 361 15.80 -27.11 21.76
C SER A 361 16.43 -28.46 21.42
N ASN A 362 16.82 -28.69 20.16
CA ASN A 362 17.51 -29.92 19.76
C ASN A 362 18.97 -29.96 20.20
N PHE A 363 19.61 -28.80 20.37
CA PHE A 363 20.98 -28.71 20.86
C PHE A 363 21.06 -29.05 22.36
N ASP A 364 20.07 -28.61 23.15
CA ASP A 364 19.99 -28.89 24.59
C ASP A 364 19.66 -30.36 24.92
N ILE A 365 19.20 -31.15 23.96
CA ILE A 365 18.86 -32.58 24.14
C ILE A 365 20.03 -33.48 23.83
N LEU A 366 21.14 -32.98 23.26
CA LEU A 366 22.33 -33.81 23.03
C LEU A 366 23.03 -34.12 24.39
N PRO A 367 23.16 -35.39 24.80
CA PRO A 367 23.81 -35.72 26.06
C PRO A 367 25.25 -35.29 26.01
N ASP A 368 25.69 -34.68 27.14
CA ASP A 368 27.06 -34.28 27.38
C ASP A 368 27.97 -35.52 27.36
N ASN A 369 28.56 -35.84 26.23
CA ASN A 369 29.44 -37.01 26.01
C ASN A 369 30.79 -36.85 26.68
N ASN A 370 30.92 -35.96 27.67
CA ASN A 370 32.15 -35.69 28.39
C ASN A 370 32.24 -36.34 29.77
N SER A 371 31.44 -37.39 30.08
CA SER A 371 31.72 -38.25 31.23
C SER A 371 32.79 -39.28 30.85
N GLY A 372 33.99 -38.78 30.60
CA GLY A 372 35.21 -39.59 30.52
C GLY A 372 35.46 -40.28 31.85
N ASN A 373 35.25 -41.59 31.92
CA ASN A 373 35.73 -42.44 33.00
C ASN A 373 37.23 -42.30 33.15
N PRO A 374 37.76 -42.01 34.34
CA PRO A 374 39.17 -42.19 34.61
C PRO A 374 39.45 -43.70 34.73
N ILE A 375 40.15 -44.23 33.75
CA ILE A 375 40.74 -45.59 33.87
C ILE A 375 41.79 -45.55 34.96
N HIS A 376 41.49 -46.17 36.08
CA HIS A 376 42.51 -46.57 37.05
C HIS A 376 43.27 -47.78 36.56
N ALA A 377 44.59 -47.65 36.37
CA ALA A 377 45.56 -48.71 36.42
C ALA A 377 46.69 -48.34 37.40
#